data_c76a54a1bdca5a43b3faf584bc0de9de
#
_entry.id   c76a54a1bdca5a43b3faf584bc0de9de
#
_cell.length_a   1.000
_cell.length_b   1.000
_cell.length_c   1.000
_cell.angle_alpha   90.00
_cell.angle_beta   90.00
_cell.angle_gamma   90.00
#
_symmetry.space_group_name_H-M   'P 1'
#
loop_
_entity.id
_entity.type
_entity.pdbx_description
1 polymer ?
#
loop_
_entity_poly.entity_id
_entity_poly.type
_entity_poly.pdbx_seq_one_letter_code
_entity_poly.pdbx_strand_id
1 'polypeptide(L)'
;MIKSLKNWIFIGLASLLLVACGQGGGGAGSKKSKTLDNTKKAGFVKCGVSQGLPGFSNADASGNWTGLDVDVCRAVAAAVLGDADKVKY
;
A
#
# COMPACT_ATOMS: atom_id res chain seq x y z
N MET A 1 -40.38 -6.78 -37.65
CA MET A 1 -40.43 -6.79 -36.19
C MET A 1 -39.52 -7.85 -35.55
N ILE A 2 -39.34 -9.01 -36.13
CA ILE A 2 -38.49 -10.07 -35.54
C ILE A 2 -36.98 -9.79 -35.67
N LYS A 3 -36.55 -9.00 -36.66
CA LYS A 3 -35.16 -8.63 -36.87
C LYS A 3 -34.60 -7.63 -35.80
N SER A 4 -35.47 -6.88 -35.16
CA SER A 4 -35.07 -5.91 -34.15
C SER A 4 -34.81 -6.56 -32.77
N LEU A 5 -35.51 -7.65 -32.48
CA LEU A 5 -35.37 -8.35 -31.21
C LEU A 5 -34.04 -9.10 -31.12
N LYS A 6 -33.50 -9.56 -32.24
CA LYS A 6 -32.24 -10.32 -32.31
C LYS A 6 -31.05 -9.42 -32.03
N ASN A 7 -31.10 -8.16 -32.44
CA ASN A 7 -30.02 -7.20 -32.18
C ASN A 7 -30.03 -6.71 -30.73
N TRP A 8 -31.17 -6.65 -30.06
CA TRP A 8 -31.26 -6.26 -28.67
C TRP A 8 -30.70 -7.31 -27.72
N ILE A 9 -30.82 -8.59 -28.09
CA ILE A 9 -30.27 -9.70 -27.28
C ILE A 9 -28.75 -9.68 -27.30
N PHE A 10 -28.14 -9.34 -28.47
CA PHE A 10 -26.67 -9.23 -28.58
C PHE A 10 -26.09 -8.02 -27.82
N ILE A 11 -26.81 -6.92 -27.77
CA ILE A 11 -26.40 -5.72 -27.01
C ILE A 11 -26.50 -5.96 -25.52
N GLY A 12 -27.52 -6.70 -25.07
CA GLY A 12 -27.68 -7.08 -23.67
C GLY A 12 -26.62 -8.03 -23.15
N LEU A 13 -26.15 -8.95 -24.00
CA LEU A 13 -25.14 -9.95 -23.64
C LEU A 13 -23.73 -9.34 -23.58
N ALA A 14 -23.44 -8.36 -24.43
CA ALA A 14 -22.17 -7.63 -24.42
C ALA A 14 -22.02 -6.72 -23.21
N SER A 15 -23.12 -6.19 -22.67
CA SER A 15 -23.10 -5.34 -21.48
C SER A 15 -22.84 -6.13 -20.19
N LEU A 16 -23.20 -7.41 -20.15
CA LEU A 16 -23.02 -8.24 -18.97
C LEU A 16 -21.55 -8.65 -18.74
N LEU A 17 -20.73 -8.62 -19.78
CA LEU A 17 -19.30 -9.01 -19.69
C LEU A 17 -18.41 -7.87 -19.17
N LEU A 18 -18.85 -6.62 -19.22
CA LEU A 18 -18.07 -5.49 -18.71
C LEU A 18 -18.17 -5.30 -17.19
N VAL A 19 -19.18 -5.87 -16.54
CA VAL A 19 -19.36 -5.75 -15.08
C VAL A 19 -18.46 -6.73 -14.32
N ALA A 20 -17.98 -7.80 -14.96
CA ALA A 20 -17.16 -8.81 -14.31
C ALA A 20 -15.71 -8.35 -14.03
N CYS A 21 -15.22 -7.33 -14.71
CA CYS A 21 -13.86 -6.80 -14.47
C CYS A 21 -13.79 -5.71 -13.38
N GLY A 22 -14.91 -5.17 -12.94
CA GLY A 22 -14.96 -4.08 -11.95
C GLY A 22 -15.02 -4.54 -10.49
N GLN A 23 -15.33 -5.80 -10.24
CA GLN A 23 -15.53 -6.29 -8.86
C GLN A 23 -14.32 -6.95 -8.23
N GLY A 24 -13.27 -7.23 -8.98
CA GLY A 24 -12.06 -7.88 -8.45
C GLY A 24 -11.13 -6.98 -7.64
N GLY A 25 -11.25 -5.67 -7.74
CA GLY A 25 -10.34 -4.71 -7.09
C GLY A 25 -10.93 -3.87 -5.97
N GLY A 26 -12.26 -3.88 -5.81
CA GLY A 26 -12.95 -2.96 -4.89
C GLY A 26 -13.12 -3.44 -3.45
N GLY A 27 -12.91 -4.73 -3.18
CA GLY A 27 -13.17 -5.32 -1.86
C GLY A 27 -12.09 -5.09 -0.81
N ALA A 28 -10.86 -4.80 -1.24
CA ALA A 28 -9.71 -4.63 -0.34
C ALA A 28 -9.55 -3.20 0.22
N GLY A 29 -10.23 -2.22 -0.37
CA GLY A 29 -10.04 -0.79 -0.04
C GLY A 29 -10.93 -0.24 1.05
N SER A 30 -11.96 -0.95 1.53
CA SER A 30 -12.99 -0.36 2.37
C SER A 30 -12.82 -0.59 3.88
N LYS A 31 -11.88 -1.41 4.31
CA LYS A 31 -11.54 -1.55 5.74
C LYS A 31 -10.39 -0.62 6.09
N LYS A 32 -10.65 0.42 6.83
CA LYS A 32 -9.63 1.24 7.45
C LYS A 32 -8.57 0.35 8.13
N SER A 33 -7.34 0.53 7.73
CA SER A 33 -6.23 -0.20 8.34
C SER A 33 -5.98 0.34 9.75
N LYS A 34 -6.23 -0.48 10.75
CA LYS A 34 -5.92 -0.15 12.15
C LYS A 34 -4.43 0.15 12.34
N THR A 35 -3.57 -0.55 11.61
CA THR A 35 -2.11 -0.33 11.66
C THR A 35 -1.74 1.06 11.19
N LEU A 36 -2.29 1.50 10.06
CA LEU A 36 -2.04 2.86 9.56
C LEU A 36 -2.54 3.93 10.53
N ASP A 37 -3.76 3.76 11.05
CA ASP A 37 -4.32 4.70 12.02
C ASP A 37 -3.48 4.76 13.30
N ASN A 38 -3.01 3.63 13.80
CA ASN A 38 -2.15 3.56 14.98
C ASN A 38 -0.78 4.21 14.73
N THR A 39 -0.19 3.99 13.56
CA THR A 39 1.08 4.62 13.18
C THR A 39 0.93 6.14 13.10
N LYS A 40 -0.14 6.63 12.49
CA LYS A 40 -0.42 8.08 12.44
C LYS A 40 -0.64 8.68 13.81
N LYS A 41 -1.36 8.00 14.69
CA LYS A 41 -1.56 8.44 16.09
C LYS A 41 -0.27 8.44 16.89
N ALA A 42 0.57 7.43 16.70
CA ALA A 42 1.88 7.33 17.37
C ALA A 42 2.86 8.41 16.90
N GLY A 43 2.73 8.86 15.63
CA GLY A 43 3.60 9.88 15.04
C GLY A 43 4.96 9.36 14.60
N PHE A 44 5.16 8.04 14.53
CA PHE A 44 6.37 7.41 14.04
C PHE A 44 6.09 6.01 13.51
N VAL A 45 6.95 5.53 12.60
CA VAL A 45 6.96 4.16 12.10
C VAL A 45 7.88 3.31 12.98
N LYS A 46 7.40 2.17 13.46
CA LYS A 46 8.25 1.15 14.08
C LYS A 46 8.83 0.27 12.99
N CYS A 47 10.13 0.23 12.90
CA CYS A 47 10.85 -0.49 11.87
C CYS A 47 11.78 -1.54 12.47
N GLY A 48 11.45 -2.82 12.26
CA GLY A 48 12.33 -3.93 12.65
C GLY A 48 13.44 -4.11 11.63
N VAL A 49 14.68 -3.97 12.06
CA VAL A 49 15.87 -4.13 11.23
C VAL A 49 16.91 -5.00 11.93
N SER A 50 17.83 -5.59 11.18
CA SER A 50 18.98 -6.28 11.76
C SER A 50 19.97 -5.27 12.36
N GLN A 51 20.70 -5.68 13.36
CA GLN A 51 21.81 -4.89 13.91
C GLN A 51 23.14 -5.35 13.32
N GLY A 52 23.97 -4.39 12.93
CA GLY A 52 25.33 -4.68 12.49
C GLY A 52 25.41 -5.40 11.14
N LEU A 53 24.49 -5.16 10.21
CA LEU A 53 24.56 -5.63 8.84
C LEU A 53 24.89 -4.47 7.90
N PRO A 54 26.19 -4.20 7.64
CA PRO A 54 26.61 -3.08 6.80
C PRO A 54 25.96 -3.11 5.41
N GLY A 55 25.54 -1.96 4.92
CA GLY A 55 24.83 -1.80 3.65
C GLY A 55 23.32 -2.05 3.73
N PHE A 56 22.84 -2.75 4.74
CA PHE A 56 21.40 -3.01 4.96
C PHE A 56 20.84 -2.29 6.18
N SER A 57 21.37 -2.60 7.34
CA SER A 57 20.98 -1.93 8.58
C SER A 57 22.13 -1.98 9.57
N ASN A 58 22.69 -0.82 9.83
CA ASN A 58 23.82 -0.66 10.75
C ASN A 58 23.69 0.67 11.49
N ALA A 59 23.82 0.61 12.80
CA ALA A 59 23.89 1.80 13.64
C ALA A 59 25.34 2.13 13.93
N ASP A 60 25.72 3.40 13.79
CA ASP A 60 27.03 3.90 14.20
C ASP A 60 27.12 4.08 15.73
N ALA A 61 28.28 4.46 16.22
CA ALA A 61 28.52 4.69 17.64
C ALA A 61 27.66 5.84 18.23
N SER A 62 27.19 6.75 17.39
CA SER A 62 26.29 7.85 17.75
C SER A 62 24.81 7.46 17.69
N GLY A 63 24.49 6.22 17.28
CA GLY A 63 23.12 5.74 17.15
C GLY A 63 22.45 6.09 15.84
N ASN A 64 23.20 6.57 14.83
CA ASN A 64 22.63 6.84 13.50
C ASN A 64 22.55 5.54 12.70
N TRP A 65 21.39 5.27 12.16
CA TRP A 65 21.11 4.10 11.33
C TRP A 65 21.33 4.41 9.85
N THR A 66 21.94 3.47 9.14
CA THR A 66 22.22 3.56 7.69
C THR A 66 21.99 2.22 7.00
N GLY A 67 21.70 2.25 5.72
CA GLY A 67 21.57 1.09 4.85
C GLY A 67 20.23 0.99 4.14
N LEU A 68 20.12 0.00 3.26
CA LEU A 68 18.94 -0.18 2.39
C LEU A 68 17.63 -0.36 3.20
N ASP A 69 17.66 -1.20 4.23
CA ASP A 69 16.48 -1.46 5.06
C ASP A 69 16.04 -0.18 5.80
N VAL A 70 17.02 0.59 6.26
CA VAL A 70 16.81 1.89 6.92
C VAL A 70 16.17 2.89 5.95
N ASP A 71 16.68 2.96 4.72
CA ASP A 71 16.15 3.87 3.69
C ASP A 71 14.71 3.51 3.30
N VAL A 72 14.38 2.22 3.22
CA VAL A 72 12.99 1.76 2.99
C VAL A 72 12.07 2.23 4.12
N CYS A 73 12.49 2.08 5.38
CA CYS A 73 11.71 2.55 6.53
C CYS A 73 11.51 4.06 6.52
N ARG A 74 12.54 4.81 6.13
CA ARG A 74 12.46 6.27 5.96
C ARG A 74 11.48 6.67 4.85
N ALA A 75 11.50 5.95 3.74
CA ALA A 75 10.56 6.18 2.65
C ALA A 75 9.10 5.94 3.10
N VAL A 76 8.86 4.88 3.88
CA VAL A 76 7.53 4.61 4.45
C VAL A 76 7.10 5.72 5.41
N ALA A 77 7.99 6.19 6.29
CA ALA A 77 7.68 7.27 7.20
C ALA A 77 7.36 8.58 6.46
N ALA A 78 8.13 8.90 5.42
CA ALA A 78 7.85 10.05 4.57
C ALA A 78 6.46 9.95 3.90
N ALA A 79 6.11 8.78 3.38
CA ALA A 79 4.82 8.56 2.72
C ALA A 79 3.64 8.62 3.69
N VAL A 80 3.78 8.08 4.89
CA VAL A 80 2.69 7.94 5.87
C VAL A 80 2.54 9.18 6.77
N LEU A 81 3.66 9.78 7.14
CA LEU A 81 3.73 10.86 8.14
C LEU A 81 4.24 12.19 7.57
N GLY A 82 4.70 12.19 6.32
CA GLY A 82 5.28 13.37 5.68
C GLY A 82 6.70 13.72 6.16
N ASP A 83 7.35 12.81 6.90
CA ASP A 83 8.67 13.05 7.49
C ASP A 83 9.47 11.73 7.55
N ALA A 84 10.58 11.66 6.82
CA ALA A 84 11.46 10.49 6.75
C ALA A 84 12.16 10.17 8.07
N ASP A 85 12.25 11.11 8.98
CA ASP A 85 12.95 10.93 10.27
C ASP A 85 12.03 10.40 11.37
N LYS A 86 10.73 10.27 11.10
CA LYS A 86 9.74 9.71 12.01
C LYS A 86 9.78 8.18 12.05
N VAL A 87 10.95 7.61 12.33
CA VAL A 87 11.19 6.16 12.44
C VAL A 87 11.83 5.82 13.78
N LYS A 88 11.37 4.74 14.39
CA LYS A 88 12.04 4.07 15.52
C LYS A 88 12.46 2.66 15.08
N TYR A 89 13.72 2.39 15.13
CA TYR A 89 14.30 1.11 14.76
C TYR A 89 14.36 0.15 15.93
#